data_8b4b3dcc7425c17feb886d6756a57609
#
_entry.id   8b4b3dcc7425c17feb886d6756a57609
#
_cell.length_a   1.000
_cell.length_b   1.000
_cell.length_c   1.000
_cell.angle_alpha   90.00
_cell.angle_beta   90.00
_cell.angle_gamma   90.00
#
_symmetry.space_group_name_H-M   'P 1'
#
loop_
_entity.id
_entity.type
_entity.pdbx_description
1 polymer ?
#
loop_
_entity_poly.entity_id
_entity_poly.type
_entity_poly.pdbx_seq_one_letter_code
_entity_poly.pdbx_strand_id
1 'polypeptide(L)'
;MPHPELTLERRIDAELCGLDAKMCVYADDLHGHVVERGADDEFESESTIKIYILGCLYAQAEAGKASLDAELTYEARHFVDGSGLIRSLGEGARLRARDVATLMIVVSDNIATNMLIDYLGLDTINAFIRSIGCTHTKLHRSLRSDNWSEKLGTITPRDMGRFFALLAKGELVSPQASDAMRNVFRHQHYNTMLAGSIPPYYTDPEESHVDPDLIYVASKSGSMDACRNDGGLIHTPYGDYVLVMMCTDFANKLEVNDHPSVIYGNRVSRMLFDQYLALEGSFVK
;
A
#
# COMPACT_ATOMS: atom_id res chain seq x y z
N MET A 1 26.63 -24.61 -24.37
CA MET A 1 25.97 -23.32 -24.60
C MET A 1 25.55 -22.82 -23.24
N PRO A 2 25.85 -21.57 -22.85
CA PRO A 2 25.31 -21.04 -21.62
C PRO A 2 23.77 -21.09 -21.74
N HIS A 3 23.11 -21.65 -20.74
CA HIS A 3 21.66 -21.56 -20.64
C HIS A 3 21.28 -20.07 -20.64
N PRO A 4 20.32 -19.60 -21.46
CA PRO A 4 19.87 -18.23 -21.36
C PRO A 4 19.36 -18.03 -19.92
N GLU A 5 20.02 -17.13 -19.18
CA GLU A 5 19.56 -16.75 -17.85
C GLU A 5 18.11 -16.26 -17.99
N LEU A 6 17.19 -16.84 -17.23
CA LEU A 6 15.82 -16.37 -17.19
C LEU A 6 15.81 -14.98 -16.55
N THR A 7 15.33 -13.98 -17.29
CA THR A 7 15.14 -12.65 -16.72
C THR A 7 14.16 -12.71 -15.53
N LEU A 8 14.19 -11.71 -14.67
CA LEU A 8 13.31 -11.65 -13.49
C LEU A 8 11.83 -11.70 -13.90
N GLU A 9 11.45 -11.00 -14.98
CA GLU A 9 10.08 -11.02 -15.54
C GLU A 9 9.66 -12.44 -15.94
N ARG A 10 10.53 -13.19 -16.64
CA ARG A 10 10.24 -14.58 -17.03
C ARG A 10 10.11 -15.51 -15.83
N ARG A 11 10.87 -15.27 -14.78
CA ARG A 11 10.77 -16.03 -13.52
C ARG A 11 9.44 -15.75 -12.83
N ILE A 12 9.01 -14.50 -12.80
CA ILE A 12 7.70 -14.09 -12.27
C ILE A 12 6.58 -14.72 -13.09
N ASP A 13 6.65 -14.66 -14.43
CA ASP A 13 5.65 -15.28 -15.29
C ASP A 13 5.58 -16.79 -15.10
N ALA A 14 6.72 -17.47 -14.95
CA ALA A 14 6.77 -18.89 -14.67
C ALA A 14 6.15 -19.24 -13.31
N GLU A 15 6.40 -18.43 -12.27
CA GLU A 15 5.77 -18.61 -10.95
C GLU A 15 4.25 -18.43 -11.03
N LEU A 16 3.80 -17.41 -11.74
CA LEU A 16 2.38 -17.06 -11.82
C LEU A 16 1.58 -17.93 -12.81
N CYS A 17 2.22 -18.80 -13.61
CA CYS A 17 1.52 -19.63 -14.60
C CYS A 17 0.52 -20.63 -13.97
N GLY A 18 0.69 -20.98 -12.71
CA GLY A 18 -0.21 -21.86 -11.96
C GLY A 18 -1.33 -21.15 -11.19
N LEU A 19 -1.35 -19.82 -11.21
CA LEU A 19 -2.38 -19.04 -10.54
C LEU A 19 -3.63 -18.90 -11.44
N ASP A 20 -4.76 -19.42 -10.98
CA ASP A 20 -6.07 -19.22 -11.65
C ASP A 20 -6.67 -17.86 -11.22
N ALA A 21 -6.00 -16.78 -11.64
CA ALA A 21 -6.37 -15.40 -11.40
C ALA A 21 -5.47 -14.46 -12.22
N LYS A 22 -5.85 -13.19 -12.31
CA LYS A 22 -5.02 -12.16 -12.93
C LYS A 22 -4.23 -11.43 -11.85
N MET A 23 -2.90 -11.64 -11.80
CA MET A 23 -2.00 -10.88 -10.93
C MET A 23 -1.12 -9.95 -11.77
N CYS A 24 -1.18 -8.66 -11.46
CA CYS A 24 -0.31 -7.64 -12.03
C CYS A 24 0.78 -7.27 -11.03
N VAL A 25 1.97 -6.95 -11.54
CA VAL A 25 3.18 -6.66 -10.73
C VAL A 25 3.85 -5.40 -11.26
N TYR A 26 4.25 -4.52 -10.37
CA TYR A 26 5.17 -3.42 -10.60
C TYR A 26 6.25 -3.45 -9.53
N ALA A 27 7.51 -3.53 -9.95
CA ALA A 27 8.64 -3.44 -9.01
C ALA A 27 9.70 -2.50 -9.58
N ASP A 28 10.28 -1.64 -8.73
CA ASP A 28 11.26 -0.62 -9.09
C ASP A 28 12.40 -0.67 -8.08
N ASP A 29 13.64 -0.93 -8.54
CA ASP A 29 14.83 -0.93 -7.69
C ASP A 29 15.31 0.49 -7.35
N LEU A 30 14.62 1.52 -7.84
CA LEU A 30 14.93 2.94 -7.67
C LEU A 30 16.28 3.39 -8.29
N HIS A 31 16.94 2.48 -8.99
CA HIS A 31 18.23 2.70 -9.68
C HIS A 31 18.10 2.62 -11.20
N GLY A 32 16.87 2.48 -11.72
CA GLY A 32 16.56 2.51 -13.14
C GLY A 32 16.10 1.19 -13.74
N HIS A 33 15.91 0.15 -12.94
CA HIS A 33 15.39 -1.14 -13.40
C HIS A 33 13.98 -1.36 -12.86
N VAL A 34 13.03 -1.45 -13.77
CA VAL A 34 11.62 -1.65 -13.47
C VAL A 34 11.18 -2.97 -14.07
N VAL A 35 10.51 -3.78 -13.26
CA VAL A 35 9.88 -5.05 -13.64
C VAL A 35 8.39 -4.84 -13.69
N GLU A 36 7.77 -5.10 -14.82
CA GLU A 36 6.37 -4.80 -15.05
C GLU A 36 5.60 -5.98 -15.65
N ARG A 37 4.43 -6.22 -15.10
CA ARG A 37 3.44 -7.17 -15.62
C ARG A 37 2.04 -6.57 -15.41
N GLY A 38 1.44 -6.05 -16.48
CA GLY A 38 0.14 -5.39 -16.41
C GLY A 38 0.13 -4.16 -15.51
N ALA A 39 1.23 -3.38 -15.50
CA ALA A 39 1.41 -2.26 -14.57
C ALA A 39 0.39 -1.12 -14.74
N ASP A 40 -0.21 -1.00 -15.93
CA ASP A 40 -1.21 0.01 -16.26
C ASP A 40 -2.65 -0.51 -16.22
N ASP A 41 -2.85 -1.78 -15.86
CA ASP A 41 -4.20 -2.34 -15.71
C ASP A 41 -4.91 -1.71 -14.51
N GLU A 42 -6.18 -1.34 -14.70
CA GLU A 42 -7.00 -0.73 -13.66
C GLU A 42 -7.61 -1.79 -12.74
N PHE A 43 -7.49 -1.54 -11.44
CA PHE A 43 -8.09 -2.32 -10.37
C PHE A 43 -9.05 -1.48 -9.54
N GLU A 44 -9.96 -2.14 -8.84
CA GLU A 44 -10.64 -1.53 -7.71
C GLU A 44 -9.60 -1.30 -6.60
N SER A 45 -9.56 -0.05 -6.08
CA SER A 45 -8.48 0.35 -5.19
C SER A 45 -8.56 -0.27 -3.80
N GLU A 46 -9.77 -0.53 -3.34
CA GLU A 46 -10.03 -0.92 -1.97
C GLU A 46 -9.28 -0.02 -0.98
N SER A 47 -8.76 -0.58 0.11
CA SER A 47 -8.05 0.20 1.12
C SER A 47 -6.68 0.73 0.68
N THR A 48 -6.17 0.36 -0.51
CA THR A 48 -4.91 0.95 -1.01
C THR A 48 -5.06 2.42 -1.35
N ILE A 49 -6.26 2.92 -1.65
CA ILE A 49 -6.52 4.35 -1.91
C ILE A 49 -6.17 5.25 -0.70
N LYS A 50 -6.13 4.69 0.51
CA LYS A 50 -5.84 5.40 1.77
C LYS A 50 -4.44 6.02 1.78
N ILE A 51 -3.50 5.50 0.98
CA ILE A 51 -2.16 6.09 0.83
C ILE A 51 -2.24 7.52 0.34
N TYR A 52 -3.12 7.78 -0.64
CA TYR A 52 -3.28 9.12 -1.21
C TYR A 52 -4.01 10.07 -0.28
N ILE A 53 -4.91 9.57 0.57
CA ILE A 53 -5.57 10.37 1.62
C ILE A 53 -4.52 10.83 2.65
N LEU A 54 -3.61 9.93 3.06
CA LEU A 54 -2.49 10.25 3.93
C LEU A 54 -1.57 11.30 3.28
N GLY A 55 -1.14 11.08 2.05
CA GLY A 55 -0.29 12.03 1.31
C GLY A 55 -0.95 13.40 1.15
N CYS A 56 -2.25 13.44 0.85
CA CYS A 56 -3.02 14.68 0.77
C CYS A 56 -3.07 15.42 2.12
N LEU A 57 -3.26 14.72 3.23
CA LEU A 57 -3.26 15.33 4.56
C LEU A 57 -1.93 16.05 4.84
N TYR A 58 -0.79 15.41 4.57
CA TYR A 58 0.53 16.01 4.76
C TYR A 58 0.74 17.19 3.79
N ALA A 59 0.34 17.07 2.53
CA ALA A 59 0.45 18.15 1.55
C ALA A 59 -0.39 19.38 1.94
N GLN A 60 -1.61 19.18 2.43
CA GLN A 60 -2.46 20.28 2.90
C GLN A 60 -1.93 20.88 4.20
N ALA A 61 -1.31 20.08 5.06
CA ALA A 61 -0.70 20.59 6.30
C ALA A 61 0.52 21.48 6.00
N GLU A 62 1.41 21.08 5.09
CA GLU A 62 2.54 21.92 4.68
C GLU A 62 2.11 23.20 3.96
N ALA A 63 1.02 23.13 3.19
CA ALA A 63 0.43 24.30 2.57
C ALA A 63 -0.31 25.25 3.54
N GLY A 64 -0.38 24.90 4.84
CA GLY A 64 -1.11 25.64 5.86
C GLY A 64 -2.63 25.64 5.70
N LYS A 65 -3.17 24.70 4.90
CA LYS A 65 -4.62 24.57 4.61
C LYS A 65 -5.31 23.52 5.48
N ALA A 66 -4.53 22.66 6.14
CA ALA A 66 -4.99 21.69 7.13
C ALA A 66 -4.00 21.67 8.30
N SER A 67 -4.36 21.01 9.40
CA SER A 67 -3.47 20.78 10.52
C SER A 67 -3.46 19.31 10.91
N LEU A 68 -2.27 18.75 11.11
CA LEU A 68 -2.09 17.40 11.65
C LEU A 68 -2.62 17.29 13.09
N ASP A 69 -2.67 18.40 13.81
CA ASP A 69 -3.17 18.50 15.20
C ASP A 69 -4.65 18.94 15.28
N ALA A 70 -5.34 19.13 14.15
CA ALA A 70 -6.77 19.41 14.15
C ALA A 70 -7.53 18.29 14.87
N GLU A 71 -8.40 18.65 15.80
CA GLU A 71 -9.28 17.71 16.49
C GLU A 71 -10.44 17.34 15.59
N LEU A 72 -10.54 16.08 15.22
CA LEU A 72 -11.64 15.51 14.43
C LEU A 72 -12.56 14.72 15.36
N THR A 73 -13.87 14.89 15.21
CA THR A 73 -14.87 14.17 16.01
C THR A 73 -15.48 13.05 15.18
N TYR A 74 -15.54 11.84 15.74
CA TYR A 74 -16.31 10.74 15.14
C TYR A 74 -17.80 11.01 15.31
N GLU A 75 -18.50 11.20 14.22
CA GLU A 75 -19.94 11.43 14.15
C GLU A 75 -20.65 10.25 13.46
N ALA A 76 -21.96 10.07 13.73
CA ALA A 76 -22.76 9.00 13.13
C ALA A 76 -22.64 8.90 11.60
N ARG A 77 -22.49 10.02 10.90
CA ARG A 77 -22.31 10.05 9.43
C ARG A 77 -21.03 9.39 8.93
N HIS A 78 -20.01 9.24 9.79
CA HIS A 78 -18.75 8.57 9.45
C HIS A 78 -18.84 7.05 9.61
N PHE A 79 -19.92 6.57 10.24
CA PHE A 79 -20.05 5.13 10.50
C PHE A 79 -20.06 4.30 9.22
N VAL A 80 -19.27 3.26 9.24
CA VAL A 80 -19.24 2.19 8.24
C VAL A 80 -18.67 0.93 8.89
N ASP A 81 -19.18 -0.22 8.52
CA ASP A 81 -18.65 -1.50 8.98
C ASP A 81 -17.28 -1.83 8.38
N GLY A 82 -16.68 -2.89 8.87
CA GLY A 82 -15.40 -3.42 8.39
C GLY A 82 -14.26 -3.16 9.37
N SER A 83 -13.04 -2.98 8.83
CA SER A 83 -11.82 -2.84 9.63
C SER A 83 -11.74 -1.52 10.39
N GLY A 84 -11.06 -1.55 11.53
CA GLY A 84 -10.75 -0.38 12.33
C GLY A 84 -11.15 -0.49 13.80
N LEU A 85 -10.72 0.49 14.58
CA LEU A 85 -10.87 0.55 16.04
C LEU A 85 -11.75 1.73 16.50
N ILE A 86 -11.91 2.78 15.69
CA ILE A 86 -12.62 4.01 16.09
C ILE A 86 -14.07 3.71 16.50
N ARG A 87 -14.73 2.73 15.84
CA ARG A 87 -16.08 2.31 16.23
C ARG A 87 -16.19 1.88 17.70
N SER A 88 -15.11 1.28 18.23
CA SER A 88 -15.07 0.81 19.62
C SER A 88 -14.89 1.92 20.65
N LEU A 89 -14.46 3.11 20.20
CA LEU A 89 -14.38 4.31 21.04
C LEU A 89 -15.76 4.96 21.22
N GLY A 90 -16.69 4.72 20.29
CA GLY A 90 -18.02 5.28 20.29
C GLY A 90 -18.12 6.66 19.63
N GLU A 91 -19.34 7.02 19.19
CA GLU A 91 -19.67 8.33 18.65
C GLU A 91 -19.31 9.45 19.66
N GLY A 92 -18.78 10.57 19.17
CA GLY A 92 -18.29 11.67 19.98
C GLY A 92 -16.81 11.56 20.35
N ALA A 93 -16.12 10.44 20.04
CA ALA A 93 -14.68 10.31 20.24
C ALA A 93 -13.93 11.39 19.44
N ARG A 94 -12.92 12.00 20.06
CA ARG A 94 -12.10 13.08 19.50
C ARG A 94 -10.67 12.61 19.36
N LEU A 95 -10.10 12.79 18.17
CA LEU A 95 -8.75 12.36 17.83
C LEU A 95 -8.10 13.44 16.95
N ARG A 96 -6.79 13.60 17.06
CA ARG A 96 -6.08 14.49 16.14
C ARG A 96 -6.06 13.90 14.74
N ALA A 97 -6.06 14.74 13.71
CA ALA A 97 -6.02 14.30 12.31
C ALA A 97 -4.86 13.31 12.04
N ARG A 98 -3.68 13.51 12.64
CA ARG A 98 -2.55 12.57 12.54
C ARG A 98 -2.86 11.21 13.16
N ASP A 99 -3.57 11.15 14.28
CA ASP A 99 -3.91 9.91 14.97
C ASP A 99 -4.97 9.13 14.16
N VAL A 100 -5.96 9.86 13.62
CA VAL A 100 -6.95 9.30 12.67
C VAL A 100 -6.25 8.73 11.43
N ALA A 101 -5.29 9.47 10.85
CA ALA A 101 -4.53 9.03 9.68
C ALA A 101 -3.67 7.80 9.99
N THR A 102 -3.08 7.73 11.18
CA THR A 102 -2.34 6.55 11.64
C THR A 102 -3.26 5.33 11.70
N LEU A 103 -4.42 5.43 12.33
CA LEU A 103 -5.40 4.34 12.39
C LEU A 103 -5.91 3.93 11.01
N MET A 104 -6.13 4.91 10.10
CA MET A 104 -6.52 4.64 8.72
C MET A 104 -5.51 3.75 7.99
N ILE A 105 -4.23 3.89 8.24
CA ILE A 105 -3.18 3.09 7.60
C ILE A 105 -2.91 1.80 8.38
N VAL A 106 -2.58 1.91 9.68
CA VAL A 106 -2.06 0.80 10.49
C VAL A 106 -3.06 -0.35 10.62
N VAL A 107 -4.30 -0.04 10.94
CA VAL A 107 -5.40 -1.03 11.06
C VAL A 107 -6.46 -0.85 9.98
N SER A 108 -6.14 -0.12 8.91
CA SER A 108 -7.05 0.12 7.79
C SER A 108 -8.42 0.68 8.21
N ASP A 109 -8.49 1.53 9.23
CA ASP A 109 -9.75 2.00 9.85
C ASP A 109 -10.64 2.71 8.82
N ASN A 110 -11.85 2.19 8.63
CA ASN A 110 -12.80 2.69 7.64
C ASN A 110 -13.49 3.98 8.12
N ILE A 111 -13.76 4.11 9.42
CA ILE A 111 -14.32 5.33 10.01
C ILE A 111 -13.30 6.45 9.92
N ALA A 112 -12.02 6.16 10.24
CA ALA A 112 -10.92 7.10 10.06
C ALA A 112 -10.83 7.61 8.61
N THR A 113 -11.04 6.72 7.65
CA THR A 113 -11.05 7.06 6.22
C THR A 113 -12.14 8.09 5.92
N ASN A 114 -13.37 7.86 6.40
CA ASN A 114 -14.48 8.79 6.21
C ASN A 114 -14.24 10.13 6.91
N MET A 115 -13.72 10.11 8.13
CA MET A 115 -13.38 11.33 8.86
C MET A 115 -12.36 12.19 8.11
N LEU A 116 -11.35 11.58 7.48
CA LEU A 116 -10.34 12.30 6.71
C LEU A 116 -10.85 12.75 5.35
N ILE A 117 -11.70 11.97 4.67
CA ILE A 117 -12.37 12.40 3.44
C ILE A 117 -13.27 13.61 3.72
N ASP A 118 -13.99 13.60 4.82
CA ASP A 118 -14.82 14.73 5.24
C ASP A 118 -13.97 15.98 5.57
N TYR A 119 -12.84 15.81 6.26
CA TYR A 119 -11.94 16.89 6.63
C TYR A 119 -11.21 17.53 5.44
N LEU A 120 -10.75 16.72 4.47
CA LEU A 120 -9.94 17.18 3.35
C LEU A 120 -10.77 17.54 2.11
N GLY A 121 -11.88 16.86 1.91
CA GLY A 121 -12.71 16.92 0.70
C GLY A 121 -12.20 16.03 -0.43
N LEU A 122 -13.15 15.37 -1.09
CA LEU A 122 -12.90 14.43 -2.18
C LEU A 122 -12.08 15.06 -3.33
N ASP A 123 -12.46 16.28 -3.73
CA ASP A 123 -11.80 17.00 -4.84
C ASP A 123 -10.35 17.35 -4.52
N THR A 124 -10.06 17.72 -3.26
CA THR A 124 -8.70 18.03 -2.80
C THR A 124 -7.82 16.77 -2.84
N ILE A 125 -8.35 15.62 -2.39
CA ILE A 125 -7.64 14.34 -2.47
C ILE A 125 -7.36 13.97 -3.93
N ASN A 126 -8.34 14.07 -4.81
CA ASN A 126 -8.14 13.78 -6.23
C ASN A 126 -7.21 14.78 -6.93
N ALA A 127 -7.18 16.04 -6.49
CA ALA A 127 -6.20 17.03 -6.98
C ALA A 127 -4.77 16.65 -6.55
N PHE A 128 -4.58 16.19 -5.31
CA PHE A 128 -3.30 15.68 -4.84
C PHE A 128 -2.84 14.46 -5.65
N ILE A 129 -3.71 13.46 -5.88
CA ILE A 129 -3.41 12.28 -6.70
C ILE A 129 -2.85 12.70 -8.06
N ARG A 130 -3.53 13.61 -8.75
CA ARG A 130 -3.06 14.12 -10.05
C ARG A 130 -1.74 14.88 -9.95
N SER A 131 -1.55 15.66 -8.89
CA SER A 131 -0.35 16.50 -8.73
C SER A 131 0.95 15.70 -8.59
N ILE A 132 0.87 14.46 -8.08
CA ILE A 132 2.01 13.55 -8.00
C ILE A 132 2.17 12.67 -9.26
N GLY A 133 1.37 12.94 -10.31
CA GLY A 133 1.45 12.26 -11.61
C GLY A 133 0.75 10.89 -11.66
N CYS A 134 -0.13 10.57 -10.69
CA CYS A 134 -0.99 9.39 -10.71
C CYS A 134 -2.24 9.70 -11.52
N THR A 135 -2.22 9.38 -12.82
CA THR A 135 -3.27 9.80 -13.77
C THR A 135 -4.39 8.79 -13.93
N HIS A 136 -4.16 7.54 -13.56
CA HIS A 136 -5.13 6.44 -13.62
C HIS A 136 -5.76 6.11 -12.25
N THR A 137 -5.39 6.86 -11.23
CA THR A 137 -5.91 6.68 -9.87
C THR A 137 -6.92 7.76 -9.52
N LYS A 138 -8.04 7.33 -8.94
CA LYS A 138 -9.11 8.24 -8.52
C LYS A 138 -9.88 7.68 -7.32
N LEU A 139 -10.12 8.50 -6.31
CA LEU A 139 -11.10 8.24 -5.26
C LEU A 139 -12.48 8.69 -5.75
N HIS A 140 -13.44 7.77 -5.81
CA HIS A 140 -14.77 8.08 -6.37
C HIS A 140 -15.75 8.58 -5.32
N ARG A 141 -15.68 8.08 -4.10
CA ARG A 141 -16.61 8.37 -3.01
C ARG A 141 -16.00 8.12 -1.64
N SER A 142 -16.69 8.48 -0.57
CA SER A 142 -16.44 7.96 0.77
C SER A 142 -16.93 6.52 0.92
N LEU A 143 -16.46 5.82 1.95
CA LEU A 143 -16.97 4.50 2.31
C LEU A 143 -18.40 4.64 2.86
N ARG A 144 -19.33 3.82 2.33
CA ARG A 144 -20.72 3.82 2.78
C ARG A 144 -21.27 2.40 2.74
N SER A 145 -21.96 2.02 3.80
CA SER A 145 -22.58 0.70 3.92
C SER A 145 -23.81 0.49 3.03
N ASP A 146 -24.40 1.57 2.51
CA ASP A 146 -25.57 1.52 1.63
C ASP A 146 -25.25 1.43 0.12
N ASN A 147 -23.96 1.47 -0.25
CA ASN A 147 -23.55 1.45 -1.65
C ASN A 147 -22.23 0.69 -1.89
N TRP A 148 -22.24 -0.60 -1.58
CA TRP A 148 -21.10 -1.49 -1.83
C TRP A 148 -20.95 -1.90 -3.31
N SER A 149 -21.94 -1.63 -4.15
CA SER A 149 -21.89 -1.95 -5.58
C SER A 149 -21.04 -0.98 -6.40
N GLU A 150 -20.79 0.22 -5.89
CA GLU A 150 -19.94 1.20 -6.54
C GLU A 150 -18.50 1.11 -6.03
N LYS A 151 -17.53 1.15 -6.93
CA LYS A 151 -16.10 1.17 -6.58
C LYS A 151 -15.77 2.32 -5.65
N LEU A 152 -14.99 2.04 -4.62
CA LEU A 152 -14.44 3.08 -3.74
C LEU A 152 -13.49 3.99 -4.51
N GLY A 153 -12.64 3.40 -5.33
CA GLY A 153 -11.70 4.09 -6.18
C GLY A 153 -11.13 3.16 -7.25
N THR A 154 -10.43 3.75 -8.20
CA THR A 154 -9.64 3.05 -9.23
C THR A 154 -8.16 3.30 -8.97
N ILE A 155 -7.32 2.31 -9.25
CA ILE A 155 -5.86 2.38 -9.08
C ILE A 155 -5.16 1.48 -10.10
N THR A 156 -3.91 1.80 -10.44
CA THR A 156 -3.02 0.91 -11.19
C THR A 156 -1.78 0.54 -10.37
N PRO A 157 -1.13 -0.59 -10.63
CA PRO A 157 0.14 -0.93 -9.98
C PRO A 157 1.20 0.16 -10.16
N ARG A 158 1.29 0.76 -11.37
CA ARG A 158 2.24 1.85 -11.65
C ARG A 158 1.98 3.10 -10.81
N ASP A 159 0.73 3.54 -10.68
CA ASP A 159 0.41 4.73 -9.90
C ASP A 159 0.71 4.53 -8.41
N MET A 160 0.40 3.35 -7.87
CA MET A 160 0.77 3.00 -6.50
C MET A 160 2.30 2.93 -6.33
N GLY A 161 2.99 2.31 -7.31
CA GLY A 161 4.45 2.25 -7.35
C GLY A 161 5.08 3.64 -7.38
N ARG A 162 4.54 4.56 -8.19
CA ARG A 162 4.98 5.95 -8.24
C ARG A 162 4.85 6.65 -6.88
N PHE A 163 3.74 6.45 -6.16
CA PHE A 163 3.57 7.01 -4.81
C PHE A 163 4.71 6.55 -3.89
N PHE A 164 4.98 5.25 -3.84
CA PHE A 164 6.02 4.71 -2.97
C PHE A 164 7.44 5.04 -3.44
N ALA A 165 7.67 5.20 -4.75
CA ALA A 165 8.95 5.67 -5.26
C ALA A 165 9.25 7.12 -4.83
N LEU A 166 8.26 8.01 -4.90
CA LEU A 166 8.38 9.37 -4.38
C LEU A 166 8.61 9.37 -2.86
N LEU A 167 7.91 8.51 -2.13
CA LEU A 167 8.09 8.34 -0.68
C LEU A 167 9.51 7.89 -0.35
N ALA A 168 10.03 6.88 -1.06
CA ALA A 168 11.36 6.33 -0.86
C ALA A 168 12.47 7.38 -1.10
N LYS A 169 12.27 8.24 -2.10
CA LYS A 169 13.21 9.32 -2.45
C LYS A 169 13.10 10.56 -1.56
N GLY A 170 12.14 10.61 -0.63
CA GLY A 170 11.87 11.81 0.17
C GLY A 170 11.23 12.96 -0.63
N GLU A 171 10.65 12.66 -1.79
CA GLU A 171 10.07 13.62 -2.74
C GLU A 171 8.54 13.70 -2.65
N LEU A 172 7.92 12.84 -1.85
CA LEU A 172 6.47 12.88 -1.62
C LEU A 172 6.16 13.99 -0.62
N VAL A 173 5.67 15.12 -1.10
CA VAL A 173 5.40 16.36 -0.35
C VAL A 173 6.70 17.05 0.08
N SER A 174 7.43 16.51 1.06
CA SER A 174 8.74 16.95 1.53
C SER A 174 9.52 15.79 2.14
N PRO A 175 10.84 15.91 2.37
CA PRO A 175 11.61 14.88 3.05
C PRO A 175 11.03 14.53 4.43
N GLN A 176 10.67 15.53 5.23
CA GLN A 176 10.11 15.35 6.57
C GLN A 176 8.74 14.67 6.55
N ALA A 177 7.89 15.06 5.60
CA ALA A 177 6.57 14.44 5.41
C ALA A 177 6.72 12.99 4.92
N SER A 178 7.66 12.72 4.00
CA SER A 178 7.96 11.38 3.51
C SER A 178 8.42 10.47 4.65
N ASP A 179 9.34 10.91 5.50
CA ASP A 179 9.81 10.13 6.66
C ASP A 179 8.69 9.85 7.65
N ALA A 180 7.86 10.86 7.95
CA ALA A 180 6.72 10.67 8.84
C ALA A 180 5.70 9.67 8.28
N MET A 181 5.37 9.75 6.98
CA MET A 181 4.48 8.80 6.32
C MET A 181 5.08 7.40 6.23
N ARG A 182 6.39 7.28 5.93
CA ARG A 182 7.12 6.01 5.92
C ARG A 182 6.99 5.31 7.29
N ASN A 183 7.17 6.07 8.38
CA ASN A 183 7.01 5.54 9.73
C ASN A 183 5.58 5.03 9.99
N VAL A 184 4.54 5.70 9.47
CA VAL A 184 3.15 5.20 9.58
C VAL A 184 2.98 3.90 8.78
N PHE A 185 3.50 3.82 7.55
CA PHE A 185 3.35 2.64 6.70
C PHE A 185 4.07 1.41 7.24
N ARG A 186 5.24 1.56 7.89
CA ARG A 186 5.98 0.42 8.46
C ARG A 186 5.26 -0.26 9.65
N HIS A 187 4.27 0.42 10.23
CA HIS A 187 3.47 -0.14 11.33
C HIS A 187 2.16 -0.76 10.84
N GLN A 188 1.97 -0.93 9.52
CA GLN A 188 0.79 -1.61 9.00
C GLN A 188 0.66 -3.04 9.53
N HIS A 189 -0.55 -3.40 10.00
CA HIS A 189 -0.83 -4.68 10.66
C HIS A 189 -1.18 -5.82 9.68
N TYR A 190 -1.67 -5.48 8.49
CA TYR A 190 -2.13 -6.46 7.50
C TYR A 190 -0.99 -6.83 6.54
N ASN A 191 -0.06 -7.63 7.05
CA ASN A 191 1.11 -8.10 6.32
C ASN A 191 0.75 -9.33 5.48
N THR A 192 0.33 -9.11 4.24
CA THR A 192 -0.14 -10.18 3.35
C THR A 192 0.91 -10.57 2.30
N MET A 193 0.85 -9.98 1.11
CA MET A 193 1.68 -10.42 -0.01
C MET A 193 3.12 -9.93 0.07
N LEU A 194 3.36 -8.67 0.48
CA LEU A 194 4.72 -8.12 0.51
C LEU A 194 5.53 -8.72 1.65
N ALA A 195 5.01 -8.65 2.86
CA ALA A 195 5.75 -8.98 4.07
C ALA A 195 5.68 -10.46 4.46
N GLY A 196 4.63 -11.18 4.04
CA GLY A 196 4.35 -12.54 4.52
C GLY A 196 5.41 -13.59 4.21
N SER A 197 6.30 -13.35 3.23
CA SER A 197 7.40 -14.26 2.87
C SER A 197 8.79 -13.76 3.28
N ILE A 198 8.90 -12.52 3.76
CA ILE A 198 10.16 -12.04 4.34
C ILE A 198 10.37 -12.76 5.67
N PRO A 199 11.57 -13.34 5.91
CA PRO A 199 11.77 -14.11 7.12
C PRO A 199 11.44 -13.31 8.40
N PRO A 200 10.65 -13.87 9.34
CA PRO A 200 10.29 -13.20 10.60
C PRO A 200 11.50 -12.72 11.40
N TYR A 201 12.63 -13.41 11.27
CA TYR A 201 13.89 -13.01 11.86
C TYR A 201 14.27 -11.53 11.59
N TYR A 202 13.84 -10.98 10.45
CA TYR A 202 14.12 -9.57 10.11
C TYR A 202 12.98 -8.62 10.48
N THR A 203 11.73 -9.10 10.49
CA THR A 203 10.55 -8.22 10.52
C THR A 203 9.74 -8.32 11.81
N ASP A 204 9.96 -9.36 12.62
CA ASP A 204 9.26 -9.56 13.89
C ASP A 204 10.12 -9.05 15.05
N PRO A 205 9.69 -8.02 15.80
CA PRO A 205 10.43 -7.47 16.92
C PRO A 205 10.63 -8.48 18.08
N GLU A 206 9.73 -9.49 18.21
CA GLU A 206 9.83 -10.51 19.26
C GLU A 206 10.81 -11.63 18.89
N GLU A 207 10.89 -11.97 17.60
CA GLU A 207 11.81 -13.00 17.07
C GLU A 207 13.17 -12.41 16.65
N SER A 208 13.23 -11.11 16.38
CA SER A 208 14.40 -10.43 15.85
C SER A 208 15.35 -10.02 16.98
N HIS A 209 16.54 -10.59 16.97
CA HIS A 209 17.71 -10.04 17.69
C HIS A 209 18.51 -9.04 16.85
N VAL A 210 17.97 -8.66 15.70
CA VAL A 210 18.55 -7.76 14.70
C VAL A 210 17.95 -6.37 14.90
N ASP A 211 18.68 -5.34 14.49
CA ASP A 211 18.20 -3.97 14.43
C ASP A 211 16.89 -3.92 13.60
N PRO A 212 15.75 -3.49 14.19
CA PRO A 212 14.48 -3.44 13.49
C PRO A 212 14.48 -2.45 12.31
N ASP A 213 15.50 -1.58 12.22
CA ASP A 213 15.67 -0.66 11.11
C ASP A 213 16.53 -1.26 9.98
N LEU A 214 17.07 -2.47 10.14
CA LEU A 214 17.89 -3.12 9.12
C LEU A 214 17.10 -3.57 7.90
N ILE A 215 15.95 -4.23 8.12
CA ILE A 215 15.00 -4.66 7.08
C ILE A 215 13.59 -4.45 7.60
N TYR A 216 12.78 -3.71 6.84
CA TYR A 216 11.37 -3.54 7.14
C TYR A 216 10.54 -3.35 5.87
N VAL A 217 9.24 -3.57 6.00
CA VAL A 217 8.24 -3.31 4.96
C VAL A 217 7.38 -2.13 5.38
N ALA A 218 7.24 -1.15 4.50
CA ALA A 218 6.33 -0.03 4.68
C ALA A 218 5.29 -0.08 3.57
N SER A 219 4.07 -0.55 3.87
CA SER A 219 3.10 -0.92 2.84
C SER A 219 1.67 -0.56 3.19
N LYS A 220 0.78 -0.74 2.22
CA LYS A 220 -0.67 -0.71 2.40
C LYS A 220 -1.36 -1.77 1.55
N SER A 221 -2.08 -2.66 2.22
CA SER A 221 -2.94 -3.65 1.57
C SER A 221 -4.37 -3.17 1.40
N GLY A 222 -5.11 -3.82 0.50
CA GLY A 222 -6.53 -3.64 0.30
C GLY A 222 -7.16 -4.91 -0.27
N SER A 223 -8.25 -5.38 0.33
CA SER A 223 -8.89 -6.63 -0.06
C SER A 223 -10.39 -6.52 0.02
N MET A 224 -11.05 -7.08 -0.95
CA MET A 224 -12.48 -7.43 -0.98
C MET A 224 -12.71 -8.62 -1.91
N ASP A 225 -13.99 -9.01 -2.08
CA ASP A 225 -14.41 -10.10 -2.97
C ASP A 225 -13.84 -9.99 -4.40
N ALA A 226 -13.62 -8.78 -4.89
CA ALA A 226 -13.20 -8.50 -6.26
C ALA A 226 -11.68 -8.47 -6.45
N CYS A 227 -10.92 -8.12 -5.42
CA CYS A 227 -9.47 -7.95 -5.56
C CYS A 227 -8.68 -8.18 -4.26
N ARG A 228 -7.38 -8.47 -4.43
CA ARG A 228 -6.35 -8.51 -3.39
C ARG A 228 -5.19 -7.66 -3.86
N ASN A 229 -4.98 -6.53 -3.21
CA ASN A 229 -3.94 -5.58 -3.55
C ASN A 229 -2.98 -5.41 -2.38
N ASP A 230 -1.71 -5.31 -2.66
CA ASP A 230 -0.69 -4.97 -1.68
C ASP A 230 0.44 -4.21 -2.37
N GLY A 231 0.95 -3.16 -1.76
CA GLY A 231 2.03 -2.38 -2.32
C GLY A 231 2.74 -1.53 -1.28
N GLY A 232 4.03 -1.32 -1.52
CA GLY A 232 4.85 -0.60 -0.59
C GLY A 232 6.31 -0.53 -1.00
N LEU A 233 7.14 -0.09 -0.07
CA LEU A 233 8.59 -0.18 -0.16
C LEU A 233 9.11 -1.23 0.82
N ILE A 234 10.18 -1.90 0.42
CA ILE A 234 10.96 -2.80 1.25
C ILE A 234 12.32 -2.15 1.45
N HIS A 235 12.67 -1.89 2.73
CA HIS A 235 13.97 -1.37 3.13
C HIS A 235 14.94 -2.50 3.39
N THR A 236 16.19 -2.34 2.94
CA THR A 236 17.29 -3.29 3.16
C THR A 236 18.60 -2.53 3.40
N PRO A 237 19.68 -3.20 3.88
CA PRO A 237 21.00 -2.57 4.00
C PRO A 237 21.57 -2.03 2.68
N TYR A 238 21.05 -2.47 1.55
CA TYR A 238 21.44 -2.02 0.21
C TYR A 238 20.56 -0.92 -0.36
N GLY A 239 19.61 -0.41 0.42
CA GLY A 239 18.64 0.60 0.02
C GLY A 239 17.21 0.07 -0.08
N ASP A 240 16.34 0.90 -0.62
CA ASP A 240 14.91 0.62 -0.78
C ASP A 240 14.61 0.09 -2.19
N TYR A 241 13.59 -0.74 -2.29
CA TYR A 241 12.90 -0.98 -3.55
C TYR A 241 11.38 -0.95 -3.35
N VAL A 242 10.66 -0.68 -4.43
CA VAL A 242 9.19 -0.64 -4.45
C VAL A 242 8.67 -1.95 -5.04
N LEU A 243 7.59 -2.47 -4.45
CA LEU A 243 6.84 -3.60 -4.98
C LEU A 243 5.35 -3.36 -4.82
N VAL A 244 4.60 -3.54 -5.91
CA VAL A 244 3.14 -3.51 -5.92
C VAL A 244 2.63 -4.76 -6.63
N MET A 245 1.68 -5.43 -6.00
CA MET A 245 0.97 -6.58 -6.56
C MET A 245 -0.52 -6.38 -6.42
N MET A 246 -1.25 -6.55 -7.51
CA MET A 246 -2.71 -6.44 -7.55
C MET A 246 -3.28 -7.67 -8.25
N CYS A 247 -4.26 -8.31 -7.62
CA CYS A 247 -4.84 -9.56 -8.10
C CYS A 247 -6.36 -9.46 -8.17
N THR A 248 -6.93 -9.94 -9.27
CA THR A 248 -8.38 -10.01 -9.53
C THR A 248 -8.72 -11.30 -10.29
N ASP A 249 -9.99 -11.48 -10.63
CA ASP A 249 -10.51 -12.60 -11.43
C ASP A 249 -10.32 -13.99 -10.79
N PHE A 250 -10.27 -14.06 -9.45
CA PHE A 250 -10.20 -15.31 -8.71
C PHE A 250 -11.60 -15.82 -8.31
N ALA A 251 -11.76 -17.14 -8.31
CA ALA A 251 -13.03 -17.78 -7.93
C ALA A 251 -13.25 -17.80 -6.41
N ASN A 252 -12.18 -18.00 -5.62
CA ASN A 252 -12.24 -18.01 -4.17
C ASN A 252 -12.31 -16.58 -3.62
N LYS A 253 -13.38 -16.24 -2.91
CA LYS A 253 -13.60 -14.90 -2.35
C LYS A 253 -13.28 -14.79 -0.86
N LEU A 254 -12.82 -15.85 -0.23
CA LEU A 254 -12.49 -15.85 1.20
C LEU A 254 -11.25 -14.98 1.47
N GLU A 255 -11.34 -14.17 2.50
CA GLU A 255 -10.20 -13.34 2.96
C GLU A 255 -9.36 -14.11 4.00
N VAL A 256 -8.58 -15.05 3.50
CA VAL A 256 -7.72 -15.93 4.32
C VAL A 256 -6.26 -15.84 3.83
N ASN A 257 -5.33 -16.12 4.75
CA ASN A 257 -3.89 -16.03 4.45
C ASN A 257 -3.40 -17.11 3.49
N ASP A 258 -4.12 -18.21 3.36
CA ASP A 258 -3.84 -19.29 2.40
C ASP A 258 -4.58 -19.11 1.06
N HIS A 259 -5.14 -17.93 0.81
CA HIS A 259 -5.72 -17.60 -0.49
C HIS A 259 -4.65 -17.68 -1.58
N PRO A 260 -4.93 -18.29 -2.76
CA PRO A 260 -3.94 -18.44 -3.83
C PRO A 260 -3.22 -17.14 -4.21
N SER A 261 -3.94 -16.02 -4.33
CA SER A 261 -3.29 -14.71 -4.62
C SER A 261 -2.28 -14.30 -3.56
N VAL A 262 -2.52 -14.60 -2.29
CA VAL A 262 -1.58 -14.29 -1.19
C VAL A 262 -0.36 -15.21 -1.28
N ILE A 263 -0.56 -16.51 -1.47
CA ILE A 263 0.54 -17.48 -1.61
C ILE A 263 1.45 -17.14 -2.78
N TYR A 264 0.87 -16.89 -3.97
CA TYR A 264 1.66 -16.54 -5.15
C TYR A 264 2.30 -15.15 -5.01
N GLY A 265 1.61 -14.19 -4.43
CA GLY A 265 2.17 -12.87 -4.11
C GLY A 265 3.38 -12.98 -3.16
N ASN A 266 3.28 -13.79 -2.11
CA ASN A 266 4.40 -14.08 -1.21
C ASN A 266 5.62 -14.66 -1.95
N ARG A 267 5.40 -15.58 -2.89
CA ARG A 267 6.50 -16.19 -3.68
C ARG A 267 7.16 -15.18 -4.61
N VAL A 268 6.38 -14.30 -5.25
CA VAL A 268 6.90 -13.21 -6.06
C VAL A 268 7.68 -12.22 -5.21
N SER A 269 7.14 -11.81 -4.06
CA SER A 269 7.83 -10.91 -3.12
C SER A 269 9.16 -11.51 -2.66
N ARG A 270 9.17 -12.78 -2.27
CA ARG A 270 10.39 -13.48 -1.85
C ARG A 270 11.43 -13.57 -2.97
N MET A 271 11.00 -13.84 -4.19
CA MET A 271 11.89 -13.90 -5.36
C MET A 271 12.58 -12.56 -5.60
N LEU A 272 11.86 -11.45 -5.51
CA LEU A 272 12.39 -10.09 -5.66
C LEU A 272 13.32 -9.73 -4.50
N PHE A 273 12.93 -10.05 -3.27
CA PHE A 273 13.73 -9.82 -2.08
C PHE A 273 15.09 -10.54 -2.15
N ASP A 274 15.08 -11.84 -2.46
CA ASP A 274 16.29 -12.64 -2.57
C ASP A 274 17.19 -12.14 -3.71
N GLN A 275 16.60 -11.74 -4.86
CA GLN A 275 17.33 -11.18 -5.99
C GLN A 275 17.98 -9.83 -5.61
N TYR A 276 17.23 -8.93 -4.97
CA TYR A 276 17.72 -7.61 -4.57
C TYR A 276 18.89 -7.71 -3.59
N LEU A 277 18.79 -8.60 -2.60
CA LEU A 277 19.90 -8.85 -1.66
C LEU A 277 21.11 -9.48 -2.35
N ALA A 278 20.88 -10.46 -3.23
CA ALA A 278 21.98 -11.16 -3.94
C ALA A 278 22.74 -10.25 -4.91
N LEU A 279 22.12 -9.17 -5.38
CA LEU A 279 22.72 -8.18 -6.28
C LEU A 279 22.99 -6.84 -5.60
N GLU A 280 23.04 -6.82 -4.25
CA GLU A 280 23.47 -5.67 -3.45
C GLU A 280 22.69 -4.38 -3.81
N GLY A 281 21.36 -4.48 -3.95
CA GLY A 281 20.48 -3.34 -4.18
C GLY A 281 20.06 -3.13 -5.63
N SER A 282 20.10 -4.17 -6.47
CA SER A 282 19.63 -4.09 -7.86
C SER A 282 18.80 -5.32 -8.25
N PHE A 283 17.94 -5.18 -9.26
CA PHE A 283 17.23 -6.31 -9.87
C PHE A 283 18.00 -6.96 -11.02
N VAL A 284 19.01 -6.30 -11.56
CA VAL A 284 19.85 -6.81 -12.64
C VAL A 284 21.34 -6.58 -12.34
N LYS A 285 22.19 -7.41 -12.98
CA LYS A 285 23.66 -7.30 -12.88
C LYS A 285 24.16 -6.15 -13.76
#